data_970b4d12023608609df33d6de186b091
#
_entry.id   970b4d12023608609df33d6de186b091
#
_cell.length_a   1.000
_cell.length_b   1.000
_cell.length_c   1.000
_cell.angle_alpha   90.00
_cell.angle_beta   90.00
_cell.angle_gamma   90.00
#
_symmetry.space_group_name_H-M   'P 1'
#
loop_
_entity.id
_entity.type
_entity.pdbx_description
1 polymer ?
#
loop_
_entity_poly.entity_id
_entity_poly.type
_entity_poly.pdbx_seq_one_letter_code
_entity_poly.pdbx_strand_id
1 'polypeptide(L)'
;MSFIIAIPSHKRPEMLQSTTLNLLKKNKISMKKVYIFVSPESYQDYIPIKNKWNFNLIEADNSSILKTRNNIIDYFKEGQNIIEMDDDVEDIEVTVKGKKNKSVTDLKELFDESFQMIAYGGLFGFNANTNNFFASGIDKYGLYSIINSCLGYKNDKRIKLTVAEKEDFERCILFYELNLPILKRTGYGIKTNYWKNKGGIQGHYDFKKRIEVQKESAEQLLEKYPWAARKQVRKNGIVDLRFNRDPLKKYKEVENIINSIILK
;
A
#
# COMPACT_ATOMS: atom_id res chain seq x y z
N MET A 1 -4.06 -17.69 6.81
CA MET A 1 -4.64 -17.61 5.43
C MET A 1 -3.53 -17.68 4.38
N SER A 2 -3.84 -18.04 3.12
CA SER A 2 -2.84 -17.96 2.05
C SER A 2 -2.91 -16.58 1.40
N PHE A 3 -1.77 -15.89 1.33
CA PHE A 3 -1.62 -14.64 0.59
C PHE A 3 -0.39 -14.71 -0.32
N ILE A 4 -0.32 -13.83 -1.29
CA ILE A 4 0.88 -13.57 -2.12
C ILE A 4 1.38 -12.16 -1.83
N ILE A 5 2.63 -11.88 -2.22
CA ILE A 5 3.23 -10.55 -2.13
C ILE A 5 3.54 -10.07 -3.54
N ALA A 6 3.03 -8.91 -3.91
CA ALA A 6 3.28 -8.25 -5.18
C ALA A 6 4.12 -6.98 -4.94
N ILE A 7 5.22 -6.84 -5.66
CA ILE A 7 6.16 -5.74 -5.51
C ILE A 7 6.39 -5.10 -6.87
N PRO A 8 5.90 -3.86 -7.10
CA PRO A 8 6.33 -3.07 -8.24
C PRO A 8 7.78 -2.61 -8.03
N SER A 9 8.64 -2.77 -9.04
CA SER A 9 10.01 -2.27 -8.99
C SER A 9 10.46 -1.76 -10.34
N HIS A 10 11.17 -0.61 -10.37
CA HIS A 10 11.64 0.02 -11.60
C HIS A 10 13.08 0.47 -11.46
N LYS A 11 14.00 -0.20 -12.19
CA LYS A 11 15.45 0.12 -12.27
C LYS A 11 16.14 0.19 -10.89
N ARG A 12 15.71 -0.66 -9.91
CA ARG A 12 16.24 -0.67 -8.54
C ARG A 12 16.49 -2.10 -8.00
N PRO A 13 17.11 -3.04 -8.76
CA PRO A 13 17.29 -4.41 -8.31
C PRO A 13 18.11 -4.53 -7.02
N GLU A 14 19.15 -3.71 -6.82
CA GLU A 14 19.99 -3.70 -5.61
C GLU A 14 19.20 -3.21 -4.39
N MET A 15 18.38 -2.18 -4.56
CA MET A 15 17.53 -1.66 -3.49
C MET A 15 16.50 -2.71 -3.07
N LEU A 16 15.78 -3.28 -4.02
CA LEU A 16 14.82 -4.35 -3.76
C LEU A 16 15.48 -5.49 -2.94
N GLN A 17 16.71 -5.90 -3.33
CA GLN A 17 17.44 -6.95 -2.63
C GLN A 17 17.85 -6.56 -1.22
N SER A 18 18.39 -5.33 -1.05
CA SER A 18 18.94 -4.86 0.22
C SER A 18 17.88 -4.47 1.25
N THR A 19 16.65 -4.19 0.83
CA THR A 19 15.55 -3.73 1.68
C THR A 19 14.43 -4.78 1.73
N THR A 20 13.45 -4.71 0.85
CA THR A 20 12.21 -5.49 0.93
C THR A 20 12.43 -7.00 0.89
N LEU A 21 13.31 -7.53 0.00
CA LEU A 21 13.59 -8.96 0.00
C LEU A 21 14.30 -9.44 1.28
N ASN A 22 15.21 -8.62 1.82
CA ASN A 22 15.86 -8.93 3.11
C ASN A 22 14.85 -8.92 4.26
N LEU A 23 13.93 -7.95 4.30
CA LEU A 23 12.86 -7.91 5.28
C LEU A 23 11.99 -9.18 5.22
N LEU A 24 11.55 -9.57 4.03
CA LEU A 24 10.74 -10.75 3.82
C LEU A 24 11.48 -12.04 4.23
N LYS A 25 12.78 -12.16 3.88
CA LYS A 25 13.61 -13.29 4.27
C LYS A 25 13.79 -13.37 5.79
N LYS A 26 14.09 -12.24 6.45
CA LYS A 26 14.22 -12.15 7.91
C LYS A 26 12.96 -12.66 8.62
N ASN A 27 11.79 -12.39 8.04
CA ASN A 27 10.48 -12.83 8.53
C ASN A 27 10.05 -14.20 7.97
N LYS A 28 10.96 -14.97 7.37
CA LYS A 28 10.73 -16.34 6.86
C LYS A 28 9.58 -16.44 5.85
N ILE A 29 9.29 -15.37 5.12
CA ILE A 29 8.32 -15.39 4.02
C ILE A 29 8.90 -16.17 2.86
N SER A 30 8.13 -17.14 2.34
CA SER A 30 8.55 -17.95 1.19
C SER A 30 8.63 -17.09 -0.07
N MET A 31 9.81 -17.06 -0.71
CA MET A 31 10.01 -16.32 -1.95
C MET A 31 9.16 -16.83 -3.12
N LYS A 32 8.68 -18.08 -3.09
CA LYS A 32 7.72 -18.61 -4.06
C LYS A 32 6.35 -17.88 -4.05
N LYS A 33 6.06 -17.14 -2.99
CA LYS A 33 4.85 -16.29 -2.86
C LYS A 33 5.09 -14.84 -3.27
N VAL A 34 6.32 -14.48 -3.63
CA VAL A 34 6.74 -13.12 -3.99
C VAL A 34 6.75 -12.97 -5.50
N TYR A 35 6.10 -11.95 -6.00
CA TYR A 35 5.96 -11.61 -7.42
C TYR A 35 6.49 -10.19 -7.62
N ILE A 36 7.54 -10.04 -8.41
CA ILE A 36 8.16 -8.75 -8.72
C ILE A 36 7.69 -8.32 -10.11
N PHE A 37 7.04 -7.17 -10.19
CA PHE A 37 6.55 -6.60 -11.44
C PHE A 37 7.53 -5.55 -11.93
N VAL A 38 8.07 -5.76 -13.13
CA VAL A 38 9.09 -4.89 -13.75
C VAL A 38 8.70 -4.56 -15.18
N SER A 39 9.21 -3.43 -15.69
CA SER A 39 9.04 -3.08 -17.09
C SER A 39 9.90 -3.98 -18.01
N PRO A 40 9.51 -4.14 -19.28
CA PRO A 40 10.28 -4.91 -20.27
C PRO A 40 11.74 -4.47 -20.36
N GLU A 41 11.99 -3.16 -20.37
CA GLU A 41 13.35 -2.62 -20.45
C GLU A 41 14.22 -2.90 -19.22
N SER A 42 13.61 -3.17 -18.04
CA SER A 42 14.33 -3.48 -16.81
C SER A 42 14.44 -4.98 -16.53
N TYR A 43 13.72 -5.83 -17.26
CA TYR A 43 13.54 -7.25 -16.92
C TYR A 43 14.87 -7.98 -16.78
N GLN A 44 15.81 -7.73 -17.68
CA GLN A 44 17.12 -8.41 -17.67
C GLN A 44 17.95 -8.06 -16.43
N ASP A 45 17.82 -6.85 -15.89
CA ASP A 45 18.55 -6.40 -14.70
C ASP A 45 18.14 -7.18 -13.45
N TYR A 46 16.93 -7.77 -13.46
CA TYR A 46 16.38 -8.52 -12.31
C TYR A 46 16.68 -10.03 -12.37
N ILE A 47 17.13 -10.56 -13.50
CA ILE A 47 17.42 -12.00 -13.65
C ILE A 47 18.45 -12.50 -12.62
N PRO A 48 19.59 -11.79 -12.36
CA PRO A 48 20.57 -12.25 -11.38
C PRO A 48 19.99 -12.41 -9.98
N ILE A 49 19.19 -11.42 -9.53
CA ILE A 49 18.57 -11.49 -8.21
C ILE A 49 17.42 -12.50 -8.16
N LYS A 50 16.64 -12.67 -9.23
CA LYS A 50 15.62 -13.73 -9.35
C LYS A 50 16.27 -15.11 -9.11
N ASN A 51 17.38 -15.39 -9.77
CA ASN A 51 18.08 -16.68 -9.66
C ASN A 51 18.60 -16.92 -8.24
N LYS A 52 19.09 -15.86 -7.58
CA LYS A 52 19.58 -15.93 -6.20
C LYS A 52 18.47 -16.12 -5.17
N TRP A 53 17.32 -15.46 -5.36
CA TRP A 53 16.24 -15.40 -4.35
C TRP A 53 15.07 -16.33 -4.66
N ASN A 54 14.93 -16.80 -5.90
CA ASN A 54 13.90 -17.74 -6.35
C ASN A 54 12.46 -17.20 -6.17
N PHE A 55 12.25 -15.92 -6.52
CA PHE A 55 10.93 -15.29 -6.60
C PHE A 55 10.36 -15.38 -8.03
N ASN A 56 9.09 -14.98 -8.19
CA ASN A 56 8.45 -14.91 -9.51
C ASN A 56 8.71 -13.51 -10.10
N LEU A 57 9.33 -13.45 -11.28
CA LEU A 57 9.57 -12.21 -12.01
C LEU A 57 8.53 -12.08 -13.11
N ILE A 58 7.80 -10.99 -13.10
CA ILE A 58 6.69 -10.71 -14.04
C ILE A 58 7.05 -9.48 -14.85
N GLU A 59 7.06 -9.65 -16.17
CA GLU A 59 7.14 -8.54 -17.11
C GLU A 59 5.75 -7.89 -17.23
N ALA A 60 5.65 -6.59 -17.01
CA ALA A 60 4.42 -5.84 -17.07
C ALA A 60 4.66 -4.44 -17.63
N ASP A 61 3.64 -3.81 -18.21
CA ASP A 61 3.70 -2.40 -18.57
C ASP A 61 3.88 -1.55 -17.29
N ASN A 62 5.11 -1.12 -17.07
CA ASN A 62 5.55 -0.37 -15.90
C ASN A 62 5.89 1.09 -16.29
N SER A 63 5.30 1.59 -17.38
CA SER A 63 5.53 2.96 -17.85
C SER A 63 4.99 4.03 -16.87
N SER A 64 4.18 3.62 -15.89
CA SER A 64 3.77 4.43 -14.75
C SER A 64 3.38 3.55 -13.55
N ILE A 65 3.42 4.11 -12.34
CA ILE A 65 2.97 3.41 -11.14
C ILE A 65 1.49 3.01 -11.24
N LEU A 66 0.66 3.84 -11.82
CA LEU A 66 -0.74 3.57 -12.10
C LEU A 66 -0.93 2.28 -12.91
N LYS A 67 -0.20 2.14 -14.02
CA LYS A 67 -0.29 0.95 -14.87
C LYS A 67 0.19 -0.28 -14.14
N THR A 68 1.30 -0.18 -13.40
CA THR A 68 1.82 -1.30 -12.60
C THR A 68 0.82 -1.77 -11.57
N ARG A 69 0.18 -0.86 -10.83
CA ARG A 69 -0.82 -1.21 -9.82
C ARG A 69 -2.05 -1.88 -10.45
N ASN A 70 -2.52 -1.39 -11.60
CA ASN A 70 -3.60 -2.04 -12.34
C ASN A 70 -3.19 -3.41 -12.89
N ASN A 71 -1.97 -3.56 -13.40
CA ASN A 71 -1.45 -4.85 -13.85
C ASN A 71 -1.39 -5.89 -12.72
N ILE A 72 -1.04 -5.49 -11.50
CA ILE A 72 -1.08 -6.38 -10.33
C ILE A 72 -2.51 -6.88 -10.08
N ILE A 73 -3.50 -5.97 -10.08
CA ILE A 73 -4.92 -6.32 -9.91
C ILE A 73 -5.37 -7.30 -11.02
N ASP A 74 -4.97 -7.04 -12.28
CA ASP A 74 -5.37 -7.84 -13.42
C ASP A 74 -4.66 -9.20 -13.48
N TYR A 75 -3.45 -9.30 -13.01
CA TYR A 75 -2.65 -10.53 -13.03
C TYR A 75 -3.21 -11.62 -12.09
N PHE A 76 -3.61 -11.24 -10.88
CA PHE A 76 -4.08 -12.19 -9.89
C PHE A 76 -5.58 -12.49 -10.00
N LYS A 77 -5.99 -13.64 -9.48
CA LYS A 77 -7.40 -14.07 -9.50
C LYS A 77 -8.27 -13.16 -8.64
N GLU A 78 -9.54 -13.07 -9.02
CA GLU A 78 -10.58 -12.50 -8.17
C GLU A 78 -10.58 -13.17 -6.79
N GLY A 79 -10.68 -12.39 -5.72
CA GLY A 79 -10.71 -12.89 -4.35
C GLY A 79 -9.35 -13.35 -3.79
N GLN A 80 -8.24 -13.24 -4.54
CA GLN A 80 -6.90 -13.55 -4.04
C GLN A 80 -6.47 -12.55 -2.97
N ASN A 81 -5.96 -13.03 -1.84
CA ASN A 81 -5.33 -12.17 -0.85
C ASN A 81 -3.95 -11.71 -1.35
N ILE A 82 -3.77 -10.39 -1.47
CA ILE A 82 -2.56 -9.75 -1.98
C ILE A 82 -2.01 -8.82 -0.90
N ILE A 83 -0.73 -8.97 -0.57
CA ILE A 83 0.07 -7.92 0.06
C ILE A 83 0.82 -7.20 -1.06
N GLU A 84 0.60 -5.92 -1.20
CA GLU A 84 1.33 -5.08 -2.12
C GLU A 84 2.34 -4.24 -1.34
N MET A 85 3.62 -4.33 -1.70
CA MET A 85 4.73 -3.64 -1.01
C MET A 85 5.61 -2.93 -2.03
N ASP A 86 6.14 -1.75 -1.66
CA ASP A 86 7.17 -1.10 -2.44
C ASP A 86 8.52 -1.82 -2.30
N ASP A 87 9.43 -1.59 -3.24
CA ASP A 87 10.75 -2.26 -3.30
C ASP A 87 11.78 -1.69 -2.30
N ASP A 88 11.42 -0.65 -1.54
CA ASP A 88 12.27 0.06 -0.60
C ASP A 88 11.78 0.02 0.86
N VAL A 89 10.93 -0.94 1.20
CA VAL A 89 10.48 -1.13 2.59
C VAL A 89 11.60 -1.77 3.42
N GLU A 90 12.12 -1.01 4.39
CA GLU A 90 13.21 -1.45 5.26
C GLU A 90 12.70 -2.28 6.44
N ASP A 91 11.55 -1.89 7.02
CA ASP A 91 10.98 -2.57 8.18
C ASP A 91 9.48 -2.22 8.34
N ILE A 92 8.76 -3.04 9.11
CA ILE A 92 7.47 -2.70 9.70
C ILE A 92 7.67 -2.75 11.21
N GLU A 93 7.38 -1.63 11.88
CA GLU A 93 7.63 -1.47 13.30
C GLU A 93 6.32 -1.39 14.08
N VAL A 94 6.28 -2.03 15.23
CA VAL A 94 5.26 -1.77 16.26
C VAL A 94 5.51 -0.37 16.79
N THR A 95 4.50 0.49 16.68
CA THR A 95 4.57 1.89 17.10
C THR A 95 3.57 2.14 18.22
N VAL A 96 4.08 2.51 19.40
CA VAL A 96 3.26 2.85 20.56
C VAL A 96 3.69 4.22 21.07
N LYS A 97 2.73 5.11 21.26
CA LYS A 97 3.00 6.48 21.74
C LYS A 97 3.83 6.46 23.04
N GLY A 98 4.93 7.19 23.03
CA GLY A 98 5.83 7.32 24.19
C GLY A 98 6.77 6.11 24.43
N LYS A 99 6.76 5.10 23.57
CA LYS A 99 7.66 3.95 23.65
C LYS A 99 8.62 3.89 22.45
N LYS A 100 9.78 3.25 22.64
CA LYS A 100 10.70 2.95 21.55
C LYS A 100 10.05 1.95 20.60
N ASN A 101 10.09 2.22 19.31
CA ASN A 101 9.60 1.32 18.28
C ASN A 101 10.39 0.00 18.28
N LYS A 102 9.73 -1.07 17.88
CA LYS A 102 10.32 -2.41 17.74
C LYS A 102 9.92 -2.98 16.38
N SER A 103 10.86 -3.63 15.70
CA SER A 103 10.54 -4.40 14.47
C SER A 103 9.47 -5.45 14.75
N VAL A 104 8.58 -5.65 13.80
CA VAL A 104 7.67 -6.81 13.79
C VAL A 104 8.52 -8.06 13.58
N THR A 105 8.30 -9.08 14.40
CA THR A 105 9.08 -10.33 14.37
C THR A 105 8.42 -11.43 13.57
N ASP A 106 7.12 -11.31 13.28
CA ASP A 106 6.36 -12.24 12.44
C ASP A 106 5.39 -11.45 11.53
N LEU A 107 5.87 -11.13 10.33
CA LEU A 107 5.05 -10.46 9.31
C LEU A 107 3.92 -11.36 8.80
N LYS A 108 4.13 -12.69 8.82
CA LYS A 108 3.10 -13.62 8.36
C LYS A 108 1.89 -13.57 9.29
N GLU A 109 2.12 -13.58 10.60
CA GLU A 109 1.06 -13.45 11.62
C GLU A 109 0.34 -12.11 11.45
N LEU A 110 1.07 -11.00 11.38
CA LEU A 110 0.49 -9.65 11.19
C LEU A 110 -0.42 -9.58 9.95
N PHE A 111 0.02 -10.17 8.83
CA PHE A 111 -0.77 -10.16 7.59
C PHE A 111 -1.97 -11.10 7.69
N ASP A 112 -1.80 -12.29 8.25
CA ASP A 112 -2.91 -13.25 8.45
C ASP A 112 -4.00 -12.67 9.34
N GLU A 113 -3.66 -12.04 10.48
CA GLU A 113 -4.59 -11.31 11.34
C GLU A 113 -5.32 -10.21 10.58
N SER A 114 -4.57 -9.39 9.84
CA SER A 114 -5.15 -8.28 9.10
C SER A 114 -6.13 -8.74 8.02
N PHE A 115 -5.84 -9.87 7.34
CA PHE A 115 -6.80 -10.48 6.41
C PHE A 115 -8.03 -11.07 7.10
N GLN A 116 -7.89 -11.60 8.32
CA GLN A 116 -9.06 -12.05 9.11
C GLN A 116 -9.99 -10.87 9.43
N MET A 117 -9.42 -9.71 9.76
CA MET A 117 -10.19 -8.51 10.07
C MET A 117 -10.92 -7.91 8.85
N ILE A 118 -10.54 -8.29 7.63
CA ILE A 118 -11.22 -7.92 6.37
C ILE A 118 -11.73 -9.15 5.61
N ALA A 119 -12.18 -10.19 6.31
CA ALA A 119 -12.44 -11.53 5.76
C ALA A 119 -13.42 -11.55 4.57
N TYR A 120 -14.38 -10.63 4.54
CA TYR A 120 -15.38 -10.53 3.47
C TYR A 120 -14.93 -9.71 2.26
N GLY A 121 -13.70 -9.27 2.23
CA GLY A 121 -13.12 -8.36 1.25
C GLY A 121 -12.69 -7.06 1.91
N GLY A 122 -11.98 -6.21 1.16
CA GLY A 122 -11.57 -4.91 1.66
C GLY A 122 -10.07 -4.66 1.55
N LEU A 123 -9.64 -3.61 2.22
CA LEU A 123 -8.29 -3.07 2.20
C LEU A 123 -7.80 -2.84 3.62
N PHE A 124 -6.58 -3.22 3.92
CA PHE A 124 -5.90 -2.81 5.14
C PHE A 124 -4.53 -2.20 4.87
N GLY A 125 -4.04 -1.43 5.82
CA GLY A 125 -2.67 -0.91 5.79
C GLY A 125 -2.26 -0.29 7.13
N PHE A 126 -1.09 0.30 7.13
CA PHE A 126 -0.38 0.75 8.31
C PHE A 126 -0.18 2.27 8.30
N ASN A 127 0.42 2.84 9.35
CA ASN A 127 0.86 4.23 9.31
C ASN A 127 1.98 4.38 8.26
N ALA A 128 1.95 5.52 7.55
CA ALA A 128 2.91 5.84 6.49
C ALA A 128 4.37 5.89 6.95
N ASN A 129 4.60 6.06 8.24
CA ASN A 129 5.93 6.13 8.83
C ASN A 129 5.90 5.61 10.27
N THR A 130 7.07 5.49 10.87
CA THR A 130 7.26 4.98 12.23
C THR A 130 7.24 6.06 13.30
N ASN A 131 6.69 7.25 13.02
CA ASN A 131 6.55 8.30 14.01
C ASN A 131 5.46 7.95 15.03
N ASN A 132 5.88 7.49 16.19
CA ASN A 132 5.00 7.02 17.26
C ASN A 132 4.15 8.12 17.92
N PHE A 133 4.44 9.39 17.67
CA PHE A 133 3.58 10.49 18.13
C PHE A 133 2.15 10.37 17.62
N PHE A 134 1.97 9.84 16.40
CA PHE A 134 0.66 9.64 15.77
C PHE A 134 0.09 8.23 15.98
N ALA A 135 0.83 7.34 16.66
CA ALA A 135 0.41 5.97 16.91
C ALA A 135 -0.64 5.92 18.04
N SER A 136 -1.90 5.70 17.69
CA SER A 136 -2.95 5.53 18.70
C SER A 136 -2.99 4.12 19.27
N GLY A 137 -2.43 3.13 18.57
CA GLY A 137 -2.53 1.70 18.92
C GLY A 137 -3.93 1.11 18.76
N ILE A 138 -4.90 1.91 18.32
CA ILE A 138 -6.29 1.49 18.13
C ILE A 138 -6.55 1.36 16.64
N ASP A 139 -6.92 0.18 16.19
CA ASP A 139 -7.27 -0.07 14.80
C ASP A 139 -8.53 0.72 14.42
N LYS A 140 -8.57 1.22 13.19
CA LYS A 140 -9.64 2.12 12.72
C LYS A 140 -10.24 1.58 11.44
N TYR A 141 -11.57 1.54 11.41
CA TYR A 141 -12.34 1.27 10.21
C TYR A 141 -12.93 2.56 9.65
N GLY A 142 -13.01 2.67 8.33
CA GLY A 142 -13.58 3.84 7.66
C GLY A 142 -12.71 4.37 6.53
N LEU A 143 -13.09 5.51 5.94
CA LEU A 143 -12.33 6.13 4.87
C LEU A 143 -11.06 6.79 5.44
N TYR A 144 -10.01 5.99 5.57
CA TYR A 144 -8.68 6.41 6.00
C TYR A 144 -7.68 6.26 4.86
N SER A 145 -6.70 7.15 4.82
CA SER A 145 -5.58 7.03 3.88
C SER A 145 -4.71 5.82 4.25
N ILE A 146 -4.64 4.87 3.33
CA ILE A 146 -3.74 3.73 3.33
C ILE A 146 -2.71 3.97 2.22
N ILE A 147 -1.44 4.02 2.58
CA ILE A 147 -0.34 4.32 1.66
C ILE A 147 0.15 3.05 1.00
N ASN A 148 0.47 3.11 -0.28
CA ASN A 148 0.86 1.97 -1.09
C ASN A 148 2.22 1.33 -0.72
N SER A 149 3.02 1.95 0.17
CA SER A 149 4.30 1.35 0.58
C SER A 149 4.19 -0.04 1.18
N CYS A 150 3.11 -0.34 1.90
CA CYS A 150 2.71 -1.69 2.29
C CYS A 150 1.23 -1.70 2.67
N LEU A 151 0.46 -2.48 1.96
CA LEU A 151 -0.97 -2.68 2.21
C LEU A 151 -1.39 -4.10 1.82
N GLY A 152 -2.54 -4.53 2.29
CA GLY A 152 -3.12 -5.81 1.89
C GLY A 152 -4.58 -5.65 1.50
N TYR A 153 -5.01 -6.42 0.52
CA TYR A 153 -6.39 -6.43 0.07
C TYR A 153 -6.81 -7.78 -0.50
N LYS A 154 -8.09 -8.03 -0.49
CA LYS A 154 -8.67 -9.12 -1.27
C LYS A 154 -8.91 -8.59 -2.68
N ASN A 155 -8.31 -9.23 -3.68
CA ASN A 155 -8.34 -8.75 -5.07
C ASN A 155 -9.77 -8.63 -5.58
N ASP A 156 -10.13 -7.47 -6.07
CA ASP A 156 -11.44 -7.16 -6.65
C ASP A 156 -11.22 -6.47 -7.99
N LYS A 157 -11.63 -7.13 -9.08
CA LYS A 157 -11.42 -6.66 -10.44
C LYS A 157 -12.20 -5.37 -10.78
N ARG A 158 -13.14 -4.97 -9.93
CA ARG A 158 -13.86 -3.70 -10.05
C ARG A 158 -12.99 -2.50 -9.66
N ILE A 159 -11.94 -2.73 -8.87
CA ILE A 159 -10.97 -1.70 -8.51
C ILE A 159 -10.10 -1.38 -9.73
N LYS A 160 -10.30 -0.20 -10.31
CA LYS A 160 -9.54 0.32 -11.45
C LYS A 160 -9.06 1.72 -11.12
N LEU A 161 -7.76 1.87 -10.96
CA LEU A 161 -7.12 3.15 -10.67
C LEU A 161 -7.04 3.98 -11.95
N THR A 162 -7.26 5.29 -11.84
CA THR A 162 -7.33 6.20 -12.98
C THR A 162 -6.41 7.41 -12.90
N VAL A 163 -5.91 7.75 -11.69
CA VAL A 163 -5.02 8.90 -11.51
C VAL A 163 -3.54 8.49 -11.47
N ALA A 164 -2.69 9.34 -12.06
CA ALA A 164 -1.26 9.03 -12.21
C ALA A 164 -0.46 9.04 -10.90
N GLU A 165 -0.83 9.93 -9.97
CA GLU A 165 -0.32 10.02 -8.60
C GLU A 165 -1.53 10.09 -7.66
N LYS A 166 -1.36 9.85 -6.35
CA LYS A 166 -2.48 9.74 -5.39
C LYS A 166 -3.40 8.53 -5.65
N GLU A 167 -2.92 7.54 -6.37
CA GLU A 167 -3.63 6.28 -6.66
C GLU A 167 -3.95 5.49 -5.37
N ASP A 168 -3.20 5.72 -4.29
CA ASP A 168 -3.47 5.22 -2.95
C ASP A 168 -4.76 5.82 -2.34
N PHE A 169 -4.99 7.11 -2.56
CA PHE A 169 -6.25 7.76 -2.18
C PHE A 169 -7.41 7.24 -3.01
N GLU A 170 -7.25 7.14 -4.33
CA GLU A 170 -8.30 6.61 -5.21
C GLU A 170 -8.67 5.19 -4.82
N ARG A 171 -7.68 4.33 -4.54
CA ARG A 171 -7.91 2.96 -4.08
C ARG A 171 -8.80 2.92 -2.84
N CYS A 172 -8.51 3.75 -1.83
CA CYS A 172 -9.34 3.83 -0.63
C CYS A 172 -10.78 4.25 -0.95
N ILE A 173 -10.96 5.24 -1.85
CA ILE A 173 -12.30 5.69 -2.26
C ILE A 173 -13.07 4.56 -2.96
N LEU A 174 -12.43 3.85 -3.89
CA LEU A 174 -13.05 2.75 -4.64
C LEU A 174 -13.49 1.59 -3.73
N PHE A 175 -12.64 1.18 -2.77
CA PHE A 175 -13.06 0.18 -1.76
C PHE A 175 -14.23 0.69 -0.92
N TYR A 176 -14.22 1.97 -0.55
CA TYR A 176 -15.30 2.58 0.22
C TYR A 176 -16.62 2.64 -0.57
N GLU A 177 -16.58 2.97 -1.87
CA GLU A 177 -17.78 2.97 -2.74
C GLU A 177 -18.40 1.59 -2.87
N LEU A 178 -17.57 0.54 -2.92
CA LEU A 178 -18.02 -0.85 -2.96
C LEU A 178 -18.56 -1.38 -1.61
N ASN A 179 -18.65 -0.54 -0.58
CA ASN A 179 -19.01 -0.92 0.79
C ASN A 179 -18.07 -1.98 1.40
N LEU A 180 -16.82 -2.01 0.96
CA LEU A 180 -15.81 -2.91 1.49
C LEU A 180 -15.04 -2.23 2.62
N PRO A 181 -14.70 -2.93 3.70
CA PRO A 181 -14.00 -2.34 4.84
C PRO A 181 -12.60 -1.84 4.47
N ILE A 182 -12.25 -0.68 5.02
CA ILE A 182 -10.89 -0.14 5.01
C ILE A 182 -10.42 -0.12 6.44
N LEU A 183 -9.39 -0.92 6.73
CA LEU A 183 -8.80 -1.08 8.05
C LEU A 183 -7.44 -0.38 8.11
N LYS A 184 -7.28 0.58 8.99
CA LYS A 184 -5.99 1.18 9.31
C LYS A 184 -5.46 0.65 10.63
N ARG A 185 -4.37 -0.16 10.56
CA ARG A 185 -3.65 -0.73 11.70
C ARG A 185 -2.71 0.32 12.29
N THR A 186 -3.21 1.15 13.21
CA THR A 186 -2.45 2.32 13.72
C THR A 186 -1.36 1.98 14.73
N GLY A 187 -1.31 0.75 15.21
CA GLY A 187 -0.25 0.22 16.07
C GLY A 187 1.03 -0.13 15.32
N TYR A 188 1.05 0.02 13.98
CA TYR A 188 2.17 -0.34 13.13
C TYR A 188 2.53 0.79 12.18
N GLY A 189 3.82 0.93 11.88
CA GLY A 189 4.34 1.94 10.97
C GLY A 189 5.34 1.35 9.99
N ILE A 190 5.34 1.84 8.75
CA ILE A 190 6.25 1.42 7.69
C ILE A 190 7.52 2.25 7.77
N LYS A 191 8.67 1.59 7.77
CA LYS A 191 9.97 2.23 7.68
C LYS A 191 10.48 2.19 6.25
N THR A 192 10.61 3.35 5.63
CA THR A 192 11.19 3.54 4.30
C THR A 192 11.80 4.94 4.21
N ASN A 193 12.71 5.14 3.27
CA ASN A 193 13.38 6.42 3.02
C ASN A 193 12.63 7.25 1.96
N TYR A 194 11.44 7.74 2.30
CA TYR A 194 10.65 8.57 1.40
C TYR A 194 11.46 9.72 0.77
N TRP A 195 11.33 9.92 -0.53
CA TRP A 195 11.91 11.00 -1.32
C TRP A 195 13.46 11.01 -1.41
N LYS A 196 14.16 10.08 -0.78
CA LYS A 196 15.62 10.03 -0.77
C LYS A 196 16.22 8.97 -1.68
N ASN A 197 15.40 8.00 -2.09
CA ASN A 197 15.86 6.87 -2.90
C ASN A 197 15.91 7.26 -4.38
N LYS A 198 17.03 6.98 -5.06
CA LYS A 198 17.16 7.16 -6.52
C LYS A 198 16.33 6.12 -7.27
N GLY A 199 15.81 6.48 -8.45
CA GLY A 199 15.00 5.59 -9.28
C GLY A 199 13.52 5.54 -8.87
N GLY A 200 12.76 4.56 -9.36
CA GLY A 200 11.32 4.48 -9.17
C GLY A 200 10.58 5.67 -9.81
N ILE A 201 9.55 6.19 -9.17
CA ILE A 201 8.78 7.36 -9.65
C ILE A 201 9.69 8.60 -9.85
N GLN A 202 10.72 8.74 -9.03
CA GLN A 202 11.70 9.85 -9.16
C GLN A 202 12.56 9.74 -10.43
N GLY A 203 12.61 8.59 -11.09
CA GLY A 203 13.27 8.41 -12.38
C GLY A 203 12.42 8.85 -13.57
N HIS A 204 11.10 9.02 -13.39
CA HIS A 204 10.16 9.42 -14.45
C HIS A 204 9.92 10.93 -14.51
N TYR A 205 10.05 11.63 -13.39
CA TYR A 205 9.74 13.06 -13.30
C TYR A 205 10.85 13.78 -12.50
N ASP A 206 11.18 15.00 -12.94
CA ASP A 206 11.84 15.93 -12.02
C ASP A 206 10.89 16.34 -10.89
N PHE A 207 11.45 16.92 -9.82
CA PHE A 207 10.68 17.29 -8.63
C PHE A 207 9.52 18.26 -8.94
N LYS A 208 9.74 19.21 -9.86
CA LYS A 208 8.74 20.21 -10.25
C LYS A 208 7.56 19.55 -10.97
N LYS A 209 7.86 18.72 -11.98
CA LYS A 209 6.86 18.01 -12.75
C LYS A 209 6.04 17.05 -11.88
N ARG A 210 6.70 16.39 -10.91
CA ARG A 210 5.99 15.52 -9.96
C ARG A 210 4.99 16.28 -9.10
N ILE A 211 5.33 17.50 -8.62
CA ILE A 211 4.38 18.34 -7.87
C ILE A 211 3.17 18.72 -8.72
N GLU A 212 3.38 19.05 -10.00
CA GLU A 212 2.29 19.33 -10.95
C GLU A 212 1.38 18.12 -11.12
N VAL A 213 1.92 16.94 -11.41
CA VAL A 213 1.15 15.70 -11.58
C VAL A 213 0.39 15.34 -10.30
N GLN A 214 0.99 15.52 -9.13
CA GLN A 214 0.30 15.31 -7.84
C GLN A 214 -0.87 16.27 -7.65
N LYS A 215 -0.71 17.54 -8.06
CA LYS A 215 -1.77 18.54 -7.99
C LYS A 215 -2.90 18.19 -8.95
N GLU A 216 -2.59 17.88 -10.21
CA GLU A 216 -3.57 17.47 -11.22
C GLU A 216 -4.36 16.23 -10.76
N SER A 217 -3.68 15.19 -10.26
CA SER A 217 -4.32 14.00 -9.73
C SER A 217 -5.22 14.28 -8.52
N ALA A 218 -4.79 15.16 -7.62
CA ALA A 218 -5.62 15.57 -6.49
C ALA A 218 -6.87 16.34 -6.92
N GLU A 219 -6.76 17.21 -7.92
CA GLU A 219 -7.89 17.97 -8.48
C GLU A 219 -8.88 17.05 -9.21
N GLN A 220 -8.40 16.08 -9.99
CA GLN A 220 -9.23 15.05 -10.62
C GLN A 220 -10.02 14.23 -9.58
N LEU A 221 -9.37 13.83 -8.49
CA LEU A 221 -10.04 13.08 -7.42
C LEU A 221 -11.10 13.92 -6.69
N LEU A 222 -10.84 15.22 -6.47
CA LEU A 222 -11.81 16.12 -5.83
C LEU A 222 -13.01 16.40 -6.74
N GLU A 223 -12.80 16.49 -8.05
CA GLU A 223 -13.88 16.64 -9.01
C GLU A 223 -14.74 15.37 -9.09
N LYS A 224 -14.09 14.20 -9.19
CA LYS A 224 -14.77 12.90 -9.31
C LYS A 224 -15.46 12.47 -8.01
N TYR A 225 -14.86 12.79 -6.85
CA TYR A 225 -15.31 12.34 -5.52
C TYR A 225 -15.38 13.50 -4.50
N PRO A 226 -16.17 14.56 -4.75
CA PRO A 226 -16.21 15.76 -3.90
C PRO A 226 -16.65 15.47 -2.46
N TRP A 227 -17.37 14.38 -2.25
CA TRP A 227 -17.83 13.92 -0.93
C TRP A 227 -16.73 13.24 -0.11
N ALA A 228 -15.72 12.65 -0.77
CA ALA A 228 -14.74 11.78 -0.12
C ALA A 228 -13.63 12.55 0.59
N ALA A 229 -13.17 13.64 0.00
CA ALA A 229 -12.00 14.35 0.48
C ALA A 229 -12.11 15.86 0.29
N ARG A 230 -11.20 16.59 0.95
CA ARG A 230 -10.98 18.03 0.76
C ARG A 230 -9.52 18.32 0.46
N LYS A 231 -9.27 19.39 -0.27
CA LYS A 231 -7.91 19.88 -0.59
C LYS A 231 -7.21 20.33 0.69
N GLN A 232 -5.96 19.93 0.82
CA GLN A 232 -5.03 20.40 1.84
C GLN A 232 -3.74 20.87 1.16
N VAL A 233 -3.33 22.10 1.40
CA VAL A 233 -2.05 22.60 0.89
C VAL A 233 -1.03 22.56 2.03
N ARG A 234 0.08 21.88 1.83
CA ARG A 234 1.18 21.82 2.79
C ARG A 234 2.00 23.13 2.77
N LYS A 235 2.77 23.41 3.82
CA LYS A 235 3.61 24.62 3.91
C LYS A 235 4.59 24.78 2.74
N ASN A 236 5.01 23.69 2.11
CA ASN A 236 5.89 23.68 0.94
C ASN A 236 5.15 23.76 -0.40
N GLY A 237 3.85 24.10 -0.40
CA GLY A 237 3.02 24.25 -1.60
C GLY A 237 2.48 22.95 -2.20
N ILE A 238 2.86 21.79 -1.67
CA ILE A 238 2.35 20.51 -2.17
C ILE A 238 0.86 20.40 -1.85
N VAL A 239 0.07 20.10 -2.89
CA VAL A 239 -1.36 19.79 -2.77
C VAL A 239 -1.51 18.35 -2.28
N ASP A 240 -2.23 18.20 -1.20
CA ASP A 240 -2.57 16.92 -0.60
C ASP A 240 -4.08 16.78 -0.43
N LEU A 241 -4.55 15.59 -0.11
CA LEU A 241 -5.94 15.28 0.16
C LEU A 241 -6.14 14.91 1.63
N ARG A 242 -7.24 15.34 2.18
CA ARG A 242 -7.68 14.92 3.49
C ARG A 242 -9.07 14.33 3.40
N PHE A 243 -9.19 13.04 3.68
CA PHE A 243 -10.48 12.37 3.68
C PHE A 243 -11.45 12.97 4.70
N ASN A 244 -12.70 13.03 4.30
CA ASN A 244 -13.83 13.22 5.18
C ASN A 244 -14.09 11.88 5.89
N ARG A 245 -14.07 11.87 7.23
CA ARG A 245 -14.25 10.64 7.99
C ARG A 245 -15.69 10.15 7.81
N ASP A 246 -15.83 8.89 7.39
CA ASP A 246 -17.12 8.22 7.18
C ASP A 246 -18.21 9.12 6.58
N PRO A 247 -17.97 9.72 5.39
CA PRO A 247 -18.81 10.77 4.82
C PRO A 247 -20.25 10.28 4.53
N LEU A 248 -20.43 8.98 4.33
CA LEU A 248 -21.71 8.35 4.05
C LEU A 248 -22.28 7.57 5.23
N LYS A 249 -21.65 7.66 6.41
CA LYS A 249 -22.07 6.98 7.66
C LYS A 249 -22.23 5.45 7.52
N LYS A 250 -21.53 4.85 6.57
CA LYS A 250 -21.65 3.43 6.22
C LYS A 250 -21.04 2.48 7.26
N TYR A 251 -20.09 2.98 8.07
CA TYR A 251 -19.28 2.10 8.92
C TYR A 251 -19.84 1.88 10.32
N LYS A 252 -20.83 2.64 10.77
CA LYS A 252 -21.45 2.41 12.09
C LYS A 252 -22.03 1.00 12.21
N GLU A 253 -22.64 0.50 11.14
CA GLU A 253 -23.20 -0.86 11.10
C GLU A 253 -22.11 -1.92 10.99
N VAL A 254 -21.08 -1.68 10.17
CA VAL A 254 -19.93 -2.57 10.01
C VAL A 254 -19.11 -2.67 11.28
N GLU A 255 -18.86 -1.56 11.97
CA GLU A 255 -18.15 -1.52 13.25
C GLU A 255 -18.89 -2.32 14.32
N ASN A 256 -20.21 -2.26 14.37
CA ASN A 256 -21.05 -3.07 15.26
C ASN A 256 -20.97 -4.56 14.93
N ILE A 257 -20.97 -4.95 13.64
CA ILE A 257 -20.84 -6.34 13.21
C ILE A 257 -19.45 -6.89 13.55
N ILE A 258 -18.37 -6.14 13.28
CA ILE A 258 -17.00 -6.55 13.56
C ILE A 258 -16.78 -6.67 15.07
N ASN A 259 -17.22 -5.71 15.87
CA ASN A 259 -17.15 -5.78 17.31
C ASN A 259 -17.92 -6.99 17.87
N SER A 260 -19.02 -7.37 17.26
CA SER A 260 -19.78 -8.58 17.64
C SER A 260 -19.08 -9.90 17.30
N ILE A 261 -18.15 -9.88 16.34
CA ILE A 261 -17.34 -11.05 15.90
C ILE A 261 -16.07 -11.18 16.77
N ILE A 262 -15.43 -10.06 17.09
CA ILE A 262 -14.19 -10.03 17.88
C ILE A 262 -14.45 -10.31 19.38
N LEU A 263 -15.67 -10.03 19.87
CA LEU A 263 -16.07 -10.26 21.27
C LEU A 263 -16.65 -11.66 21.53
N LYS A 264 -16.64 -12.54 20.55
CA LYS A 264 -16.95 -13.96 20.67
C LYS A 264 -15.70 -14.82 20.50
#